data_7281c8d28c53673e0974f9db72eefc0f
#
_entry.id   7281c8d28c53673e0974f9db72eefc0f
#
_cell.length_a   1.000
_cell.length_b   1.000
_cell.length_c   1.000
_cell.angle_alpha   90.00
_cell.angle_beta   90.00
_cell.angle_gamma   90.00
#
_symmetry.space_group_name_H-M   'P 1'
#
loop_
_entity.id
_entity.type
_entity.pdbx_description
1 polymer ?
#
loop_
_entity_poly.entity_id
_entity_poly.type
_entity_poly.pdbx_seq_one_letter_code
_entity_poly.pdbx_strand_id
1 'polypeptide(L)'
;MRDAVFSHSHHKGVNLHLPSTIQRGPIRQNLWVMTYVALLRFLSFSPEAATVQWFISEGDADKPVPCHVYLWNDQQKPIQVPWLPFWKNHFATHGEFEIELPAGDYTFEIHRGPEYRRIQGFMKVGEEDDILRQHHRLERLVDLAEEGWISGELHIHRPLGEVPLLIQASDLHVGPVISWWNQRNPWKEQQKPEYLWKEVAPKRFSFLMGGEDERRGGALLFFDLERPLLIQEAAPEYPSSLNNLEMAKKQGAWVDMEKPFWWDAPLWLASEKVDSVGLANNHLWERGMLDNEAWGRARPKEDYPSVKGNGEWSQFLYHQILNAGFQLAPSAGSASGVLNNPVGYNRVYVHLEADWKVSDWWEGLRQGQCFVSNGPLLRCWVEKKPGSHEASEPTHPFWPGSRLPVKNRQEMILKARLTSQDPVEAFELIHNGEVVRKVAVDPQLNEQDLGPAPMDQPGWYVV
;
A
#
# COMPACT_ATOMS: atom_id res chain seq x y z
N MET A 1 26.47 -22.46 11.90
CA MET A 1 27.89 -22.56 11.53
C MET A 1 28.03 -22.24 10.06
N ARG A 2 28.64 -21.17 9.76
CA ARG A 2 29.43 -20.62 8.67
C ARG A 2 29.07 -19.18 8.41
N ASP A 3 30.07 -18.36 8.74
CA ASP A 3 30.09 -16.90 8.71
C ASP A 3 30.14 -16.38 7.27
N ALA A 4 29.33 -15.36 7.00
CA ALA A 4 29.54 -14.48 5.85
C ALA A 4 30.06 -13.14 6.35
N VAL A 5 31.38 -12.97 6.17
CA VAL A 5 32.13 -11.76 6.51
C VAL A 5 31.86 -10.69 5.45
N PHE A 6 31.34 -9.55 5.86
CA PHE A 6 31.35 -8.34 5.03
C PHE A 6 32.64 -7.56 5.30
N SER A 7 33.50 -7.48 4.27
CA SER A 7 34.75 -6.73 4.30
C SER A 7 34.46 -5.23 4.12
N HIS A 8 34.94 -4.44 5.08
CA HIS A 8 35.07 -2.98 4.96
C HIS A 8 36.32 -2.64 4.17
N SER A 9 36.18 -1.98 3.04
CA SER A 9 37.31 -1.38 2.33
C SER A 9 37.57 0.04 2.86
N HIS A 10 38.68 0.21 3.54
CA HIS A 10 39.24 1.52 3.87
C HIS A 10 39.89 2.15 2.64
N HIS A 11 39.42 3.31 2.23
CA HIS A 11 40.18 4.18 1.32
C HIS A 11 41.20 5.01 2.11
N LYS A 12 42.46 4.71 1.87
CA LYS A 12 43.59 5.58 2.28
C LYS A 12 43.75 6.69 1.26
N GLY A 13 43.75 7.92 1.74
CA GLY A 13 44.10 9.09 0.97
C GLY A 13 45.59 9.08 0.59
N VAL A 14 45.87 9.40 -0.65
CA VAL A 14 47.23 9.62 -1.17
C VAL A 14 47.35 11.14 -1.41
N ASN A 15 48.26 11.76 -0.64
CA ASN A 15 48.72 13.12 -0.90
C ASN A 15 49.73 13.10 -2.03
N LEU A 16 49.46 13.84 -3.10
CA LEU A 16 50.40 14.14 -4.17
C LEU A 16 50.95 15.56 -4.03
N HIS A 17 52.23 15.67 -3.70
CA HIS A 17 53.02 16.90 -3.77
C HIS A 17 53.30 17.26 -5.24
N LEU A 18 53.06 18.49 -5.61
CA LEU A 18 53.55 19.12 -6.83
C LEU A 18 54.92 19.81 -6.58
N PRO A 19 55.88 19.69 -7.46
CA PRO A 19 56.99 20.63 -7.53
C PRO A 19 56.79 21.64 -8.64
N SER A 20 57.01 22.89 -8.28
CA SER A 20 57.17 24.05 -9.14
C SER A 20 58.56 24.02 -9.80
N THR A 21 58.70 24.29 -11.11
CA THR A 21 59.62 25.30 -11.61
C THR A 21 59.52 25.41 -13.15
N ILE A 22 59.35 26.63 -13.58
CA ILE A 22 59.34 27.06 -15.01
C ILE A 22 60.74 27.47 -15.41
N GLN A 23 61.24 27.00 -16.57
CA GLN A 23 62.26 27.68 -17.32
C GLN A 23 61.86 27.89 -18.79
N ARG A 24 61.97 29.14 -19.22
CA ARG A 24 61.72 29.61 -20.60
C ARG A 24 63.03 29.48 -21.40
N GLY A 25 62.89 29.15 -22.70
CA GLY A 25 63.94 29.30 -23.69
C GLY A 25 63.36 29.02 -25.12
N PRO A 26 64.00 29.51 -26.23
CA PRO A 26 63.33 30.46 -27.10
C PRO A 26 62.83 29.89 -28.45
N ILE A 27 62.04 30.69 -29.10
CA ILE A 27 61.38 30.65 -30.40
C ILE A 27 62.33 30.21 -31.53
N ARG A 28 61.90 29.25 -32.37
CA ARG A 28 62.25 29.15 -33.82
C ARG A 28 60.99 28.90 -34.65
N GLN A 29 60.73 29.83 -35.58
CA GLN A 29 59.80 29.66 -36.69
C GLN A 29 60.24 28.55 -37.60
N ASN A 30 59.31 27.73 -38.09
CA ASN A 30 59.24 27.39 -39.51
C ASN A 30 58.04 26.51 -39.87
N LEU A 31 57.43 26.94 -40.86
CA LEU A 31 56.81 26.24 -42.02
C LEU A 31 55.46 25.56 -41.86
N TRP A 32 54.58 26.11 -42.63
CA TRP A 32 53.27 25.67 -43.06
C TRP A 32 53.23 24.20 -43.54
N VAL A 33 52.37 23.39 -42.92
CA VAL A 33 51.72 22.26 -43.53
C VAL A 33 50.24 22.39 -43.22
N MET A 34 49.46 22.82 -44.21
CA MET A 34 48.02 22.71 -44.18
C MET A 34 47.62 21.24 -44.20
N THR A 35 47.24 20.72 -43.06
CA THR A 35 46.50 19.46 -43.02
C THR A 35 45.03 19.81 -42.80
N TYR A 36 44.22 19.67 -43.87
CA TYR A 36 42.77 19.68 -43.82
C TYR A 36 42.32 18.50 -42.94
N VAL A 37 42.13 18.72 -41.67
CA VAL A 37 41.35 17.81 -40.81
C VAL A 37 39.90 18.13 -41.12
N ALA A 38 39.29 17.31 -41.98
CA ALA A 38 37.85 17.26 -42.13
C ALA A 38 37.27 16.88 -40.80
N LEU A 39 36.76 17.85 -40.05
CA LEU A 39 35.87 17.64 -38.93
C LEU A 39 34.59 17.05 -39.52
N LEU A 40 34.53 15.73 -39.61
CA LEU A 40 33.28 14.99 -39.62
C LEU A 40 32.60 15.27 -38.29
N ARG A 41 31.77 16.32 -38.21
CA ARG A 41 30.72 16.40 -37.24
C ARG A 41 29.83 15.20 -37.54
N PHE A 42 29.98 14.14 -36.79
CA PHE A 42 28.87 13.24 -36.53
C PHE A 42 27.79 14.13 -35.89
N LEU A 43 26.89 14.63 -36.70
CA LEU A 43 25.58 15.02 -36.25
C LEU A 43 24.99 13.72 -35.70
N SER A 44 25.15 13.50 -34.41
CA SER A 44 24.27 12.63 -33.67
C SER A 44 22.89 13.25 -33.85
N PHE A 45 22.12 12.72 -34.80
CA PHE A 45 20.71 12.89 -34.81
C PHE A 45 20.23 12.28 -33.48
N SER A 46 20.08 13.10 -32.44
CA SER A 46 19.17 12.75 -31.38
C SER A 46 17.82 12.62 -32.10
N PRO A 47 17.15 11.49 -32.04
CA PRO A 47 15.80 11.39 -32.56
C PRO A 47 15.02 12.57 -31.97
N GLU A 48 14.37 13.36 -32.85
CA GLU A 48 13.53 14.46 -32.39
C GLU A 48 12.49 13.85 -31.44
N ALA A 49 12.41 14.39 -30.21
CA ALA A 49 11.48 13.93 -29.22
C ALA A 49 10.14 14.63 -29.44
N ALA A 50 9.06 13.89 -29.47
CA ALA A 50 7.72 14.45 -29.52
C ALA A 50 7.21 14.81 -28.13
N THR A 51 6.49 15.91 -28.03
CA THR A 51 5.73 16.26 -26.82
C THR A 51 4.49 15.38 -26.72
N VAL A 52 4.40 14.51 -25.73
CA VAL A 52 3.22 13.69 -25.48
C VAL A 52 2.39 14.33 -24.37
N GLN A 53 1.18 14.77 -24.72
CA GLN A 53 0.22 15.41 -23.83
C GLN A 53 -0.79 14.37 -23.34
N TRP A 54 -0.90 14.20 -22.02
CA TRP A 54 -1.81 13.26 -21.41
C TRP A 54 -2.96 13.97 -20.72
N PHE A 55 -4.18 13.45 -20.93
CA PHE A 55 -5.40 13.87 -20.25
C PHE A 55 -6.17 12.62 -19.79
N ILE A 56 -6.34 12.47 -18.49
CA ILE A 56 -7.00 11.33 -17.86
C ILE A 56 -8.16 11.84 -17.03
N SER A 57 -9.38 11.43 -17.40
CA SER A 57 -10.63 11.86 -16.75
C SER A 57 -11.39 10.66 -16.16
N GLU A 58 -12.46 10.96 -15.42
CA GLU A 58 -13.40 9.97 -14.87
C GLU A 58 -14.80 10.18 -15.45
N GLY A 59 -15.44 9.09 -15.89
CA GLY A 59 -16.79 9.10 -16.39
C GLY A 59 -17.01 10.12 -17.51
N ASP A 60 -18.12 10.82 -17.51
CA ASP A 60 -18.45 11.85 -18.51
C ASP A 60 -17.94 13.24 -18.15
N ALA A 61 -17.28 13.39 -17.00
CA ALA A 61 -16.72 14.67 -16.59
C ALA A 61 -15.46 14.98 -17.37
N ASP A 62 -15.44 16.13 -18.04
CA ASP A 62 -14.27 16.64 -18.78
C ASP A 62 -13.31 17.34 -17.82
N LYS A 63 -12.98 16.65 -16.71
CA LYS A 63 -12.06 17.13 -15.68
C LYS A 63 -10.98 16.09 -15.43
N PRO A 64 -9.72 16.50 -15.33
CA PRO A 64 -8.65 15.59 -15.00
C PRO A 64 -8.83 15.01 -13.60
N VAL A 65 -8.42 13.75 -13.43
CA VAL A 65 -8.54 13.03 -12.16
C VAL A 65 -7.19 12.45 -11.74
N PRO A 66 -6.78 12.60 -10.47
CA PRO A 66 -5.54 12.03 -9.98
C PRO A 66 -5.50 10.50 -10.14
N CYS A 67 -4.37 10.00 -10.66
CA CYS A 67 -4.16 8.56 -10.88
C CYS A 67 -2.67 8.20 -10.89
N HIS A 68 -2.36 6.91 -10.84
CA HIS A 68 -1.03 6.37 -11.07
C HIS A 68 -0.87 6.00 -12.54
N VAL A 69 0.29 6.34 -13.11
CA VAL A 69 0.66 5.98 -14.48
C VAL A 69 1.96 5.18 -14.46
N TYR A 70 1.91 4.05 -15.10
CA TYR A 70 3.05 3.20 -15.43
C TYR A 70 3.33 3.38 -16.90
N LEU A 71 4.52 3.80 -17.25
CA LEU A 71 4.93 4.04 -18.64
C LEU A 71 6.29 3.40 -18.86
N TRP A 72 6.41 2.55 -19.87
CA TRP A 72 7.64 1.86 -20.22
C TRP A 72 7.98 2.02 -21.69
N ASN A 73 9.27 2.06 -21.99
CA ASN A 73 9.75 1.98 -23.36
C ASN A 73 9.78 0.52 -23.85
N ASP A 74 10.22 0.31 -25.09
CA ASP A 74 10.38 -1.01 -25.74
C ASP A 74 11.30 -1.98 -24.98
N GLN A 75 12.27 -1.45 -24.21
CA GLN A 75 13.16 -2.23 -23.34
C GLN A 75 12.56 -2.51 -21.96
N GLN A 76 11.28 -2.23 -21.73
CA GLN A 76 10.60 -2.37 -20.44
C GLN A 76 11.22 -1.53 -19.32
N LYS A 77 11.93 -0.47 -19.67
CA LYS A 77 12.46 0.50 -18.73
C LYS A 77 11.38 1.51 -18.35
N PRO A 78 11.09 1.71 -17.05
CA PRO A 78 10.10 2.69 -16.63
C PRO A 78 10.55 4.12 -16.96
N ILE A 79 9.61 4.92 -17.43
CA ILE A 79 9.80 6.33 -17.77
C ILE A 79 9.40 7.16 -16.55
N GLN A 80 10.25 8.12 -16.19
CA GLN A 80 10.01 9.07 -15.13
C GLN A 80 9.66 10.44 -15.69
N VAL A 81 8.62 11.06 -15.14
CA VAL A 81 8.31 12.48 -15.35
C VAL A 81 8.95 13.27 -14.19
N PRO A 82 9.96 14.14 -14.45
CA PRO A 82 10.84 14.66 -13.38
C PRO A 82 10.15 15.46 -12.27
N TRP A 83 9.00 16.07 -12.54
CA TRP A 83 8.25 16.90 -11.55
C TRP A 83 7.09 16.18 -10.90
N LEU A 84 6.85 14.90 -11.25
CA LEU A 84 5.79 14.08 -10.65
C LEU A 84 6.38 13.11 -9.62
N PRO A 85 5.67 12.80 -8.54
CA PRO A 85 6.08 11.77 -7.58
C PRO A 85 6.27 10.42 -8.26
N PHE A 86 7.51 9.98 -8.36
CA PHE A 86 7.88 8.71 -9.00
C PHE A 86 8.33 7.70 -7.94
N TRP A 87 7.95 6.44 -8.14
CA TRP A 87 8.45 5.35 -7.32
C TRP A 87 8.64 4.08 -8.15
N LYS A 88 9.88 3.63 -8.25
CA LYS A 88 10.28 2.38 -8.95
C LYS A 88 9.84 2.30 -10.41
N ASN A 89 8.56 2.10 -10.68
CA ASN A 89 8.00 1.80 -11.99
C ASN A 89 6.77 2.63 -12.36
N HIS A 90 6.34 3.54 -11.48
CA HIS A 90 5.16 4.37 -11.68
C HIS A 90 5.34 5.78 -11.11
N PHE A 91 4.50 6.69 -11.56
CA PHE A 91 4.36 8.03 -11.01
C PHE A 91 2.89 8.35 -10.76
N ALA A 92 2.64 9.33 -9.90
CA ALA A 92 1.31 9.87 -9.69
C ALA A 92 1.14 11.21 -10.40
N THR A 93 -0.03 11.46 -10.97
CA THR A 93 -0.38 12.70 -11.67
C THR A 93 -1.74 13.22 -11.20
N HIS A 94 -2.01 14.50 -11.41
CA HIS A 94 -3.34 15.09 -11.26
C HIS A 94 -4.30 14.76 -12.41
N GLY A 95 -3.85 13.97 -13.40
CA GLY A 95 -4.62 13.59 -14.58
C GLY A 95 -4.20 14.33 -15.86
N GLU A 96 -3.39 15.37 -15.73
CA GLU A 96 -2.78 16.09 -16.85
C GLU A 96 -1.26 16.16 -16.67
N PHE A 97 -0.52 15.88 -17.74
CA PHE A 97 0.92 16.09 -17.81
C PHE A 97 1.41 16.04 -19.24
N GLU A 98 2.60 16.57 -19.46
CA GLU A 98 3.32 16.51 -20.74
C GLU A 98 4.68 15.86 -20.52
N ILE A 99 5.20 15.17 -21.53
CA ILE A 99 6.52 14.57 -21.48
C ILE A 99 7.13 14.50 -22.88
N GLU A 100 8.40 14.82 -22.98
CA GLU A 100 9.18 14.62 -24.20
C GLU A 100 9.63 13.17 -24.31
N LEU A 101 9.23 12.49 -25.39
CA LEU A 101 9.58 11.11 -25.65
C LEU A 101 10.23 10.95 -27.03
N PRO A 102 11.37 10.25 -27.13
CA PRO A 102 11.97 9.87 -28.41
C PRO A 102 11.01 9.02 -29.24
N ALA A 103 11.19 8.99 -30.55
CA ALA A 103 10.51 8.05 -31.41
C ALA A 103 10.73 6.61 -30.94
N GLY A 104 9.64 5.83 -30.84
CA GLY A 104 9.69 4.47 -30.31
C GLY A 104 8.33 3.94 -29.89
N ASP A 105 8.35 2.72 -29.38
CA ASP A 105 7.17 2.00 -28.92
C ASP A 105 7.11 2.03 -27.38
N TYR A 106 5.94 2.36 -26.83
CA TYR A 106 5.71 2.51 -25.40
C TYR A 106 4.49 1.70 -24.97
N THR A 107 4.58 1.10 -23.81
CA THR A 107 3.42 0.48 -23.13
C THR A 107 3.09 1.28 -21.88
N PHE A 108 1.81 1.31 -21.54
CA PHE A 108 1.37 2.03 -20.33
C PHE A 108 0.22 1.32 -19.63
N GLU A 109 0.12 1.61 -18.32
CA GLU A 109 -1.05 1.26 -17.50
C GLU A 109 -1.46 2.49 -16.70
N ILE A 110 -2.78 2.64 -16.45
CA ILE A 110 -3.34 3.71 -15.63
C ILE A 110 -4.19 3.06 -14.54
N HIS A 111 -3.88 3.38 -13.28
CA HIS A 111 -4.52 2.82 -12.09
C HIS A 111 -5.04 3.92 -11.17
N ARG A 112 -6.21 3.69 -10.56
CA ARG A 112 -6.78 4.56 -9.52
C ARG A 112 -7.34 3.75 -8.34
N GLY A 113 -6.71 2.65 -7.98
CA GLY A 113 -7.20 1.72 -6.96
C GLY A 113 -8.22 0.70 -7.48
N PRO A 114 -8.68 -0.24 -6.63
CA PRO A 114 -9.47 -1.39 -7.06
C PRO A 114 -10.92 -1.06 -7.40
N GLU A 115 -11.40 0.13 -7.06
CA GLU A 115 -12.75 0.60 -7.42
C GLU A 115 -12.86 1.09 -8.86
N TYR A 116 -11.72 1.16 -9.58
CA TYR A 116 -11.67 1.59 -10.98
C TYR A 116 -11.10 0.49 -11.87
N ARG A 117 -11.62 0.43 -13.09
CA ARG A 117 -11.04 -0.42 -14.14
C ARG A 117 -9.65 0.07 -14.53
N ARG A 118 -8.67 -0.82 -14.49
CA ARG A 118 -7.31 -0.54 -14.99
C ARG A 118 -7.35 -0.33 -16.49
N ILE A 119 -6.64 0.66 -16.98
CA ILE A 119 -6.42 0.89 -18.41
C ILE A 119 -5.03 0.36 -18.75
N GLN A 120 -4.92 -0.42 -19.81
CA GLN A 120 -3.67 -0.88 -20.37
C GLN A 120 -3.64 -0.50 -21.84
N GLY A 121 -2.52 -0.01 -22.31
CA GLY A 121 -2.40 0.45 -23.68
C GLY A 121 -1.00 0.42 -24.25
N PHE A 122 -0.96 0.71 -25.52
CA PHE A 122 0.24 0.83 -26.32
C PHE A 122 0.22 2.19 -27.02
N MET A 123 1.38 2.81 -27.14
CA MET A 123 1.56 4.10 -27.80
C MET A 123 2.83 4.03 -28.68
N LYS A 124 2.73 4.54 -29.90
CA LYS A 124 3.87 4.71 -30.78
C LYS A 124 4.13 6.19 -30.96
N VAL A 125 5.37 6.61 -30.77
CA VAL A 125 5.87 7.94 -31.09
C VAL A 125 6.62 7.84 -32.41
N GLY A 126 6.18 8.55 -33.43
CA GLY A 126 6.82 8.59 -34.78
C GLY A 126 8.00 9.54 -34.79
N GLU A 127 8.87 9.41 -35.81
CA GLU A 127 10.02 10.30 -36.01
C GLU A 127 9.60 11.71 -36.47
N GLU A 128 8.40 11.85 -37.04
CA GLU A 128 7.86 13.11 -37.57
C GLU A 128 6.79 13.72 -36.64
N ASP A 129 6.56 13.12 -35.46
CA ASP A 129 5.55 13.61 -34.52
C ASP A 129 6.10 14.80 -33.72
N ASP A 130 5.45 15.96 -33.82
CA ASP A 130 5.74 17.11 -32.95
C ASP A 130 4.96 17.01 -31.61
N ILE A 131 3.65 16.73 -31.71
CA ILE A 131 2.74 16.64 -30.58
C ILE A 131 1.82 15.43 -30.72
N LEU A 132 1.85 14.55 -29.71
CA LEU A 132 0.94 13.42 -29.60
C LEU A 132 0.00 13.62 -28.41
N ARG A 133 -1.30 13.34 -28.59
CA ARG A 133 -2.30 13.47 -27.51
C ARG A 133 -2.84 12.14 -27.10
N GLN A 134 -2.82 11.88 -25.78
CA GLN A 134 -3.34 10.71 -25.14
C GLN A 134 -4.53 11.10 -24.24
N HIS A 135 -5.72 10.66 -24.61
CA HIS A 135 -6.95 10.88 -23.84
C HIS A 135 -7.47 9.56 -23.32
N HIS A 136 -7.57 9.42 -22.01
CA HIS A 136 -8.04 8.20 -21.36
C HIS A 136 -9.16 8.53 -20.36
N ARG A 137 -10.14 7.63 -20.28
CA ARG A 137 -11.27 7.76 -19.38
C ARG A 137 -11.32 6.57 -18.45
N LEU A 138 -11.14 6.82 -17.15
CA LEU A 138 -11.30 5.82 -16.11
C LEU A 138 -12.77 5.53 -15.86
N GLU A 139 -13.10 4.24 -15.81
CA GLU A 139 -14.42 3.72 -15.47
C GLU A 139 -14.42 3.31 -13.99
N ARG A 140 -15.32 3.92 -13.19
CA ARG A 140 -15.56 3.50 -11.81
C ARG A 140 -16.45 2.26 -11.82
N LEU A 141 -16.01 1.17 -11.19
CA LEU A 141 -16.74 -0.10 -11.08
C LEU A 141 -17.75 -0.07 -9.94
N VAL A 142 -17.39 0.58 -8.84
CA VAL A 142 -18.20 0.77 -7.64
C VAL A 142 -17.68 1.97 -6.87
N ASP A 143 -18.57 2.69 -6.20
CA ASP A 143 -18.21 3.69 -5.18
C ASP A 143 -18.52 3.12 -3.79
N LEU A 144 -17.50 2.58 -3.15
CA LEU A 144 -17.65 1.96 -1.83
C LEU A 144 -17.91 2.99 -0.74
N ALA A 145 -17.48 4.24 -0.92
CA ALA A 145 -17.77 5.31 0.04
C ALA A 145 -19.27 5.66 0.08
N GLU A 146 -19.97 5.57 -1.06
CA GLU A 146 -21.44 5.70 -1.11
C GLU A 146 -22.15 4.52 -0.44
N GLU A 147 -21.50 3.34 -0.39
CA GLU A 147 -21.99 2.18 0.38
C GLU A 147 -21.56 2.23 1.87
N GLY A 148 -20.91 3.29 2.34
CA GLY A 148 -20.43 3.46 3.71
C GLY A 148 -19.08 2.83 4.00
N TRP A 149 -18.35 2.32 3.00
CA TRP A 149 -17.03 1.69 3.17
C TRP A 149 -15.90 2.67 2.88
N ILE A 150 -15.19 3.07 3.91
CA ILE A 150 -14.14 4.11 3.84
C ILE A 150 -12.76 3.46 3.84
N SER A 151 -12.04 3.63 2.73
CA SER A 151 -10.74 3.01 2.52
C SER A 151 -9.61 3.66 3.32
N GLY A 152 -8.66 2.84 3.78
CA GLY A 152 -7.43 3.30 4.43
C GLY A 152 -6.26 2.36 4.20
N GLU A 153 -5.05 2.85 4.48
CA GLU A 153 -3.81 2.08 4.46
C GLU A 153 -2.92 2.49 5.63
N LEU A 154 -2.29 1.55 6.32
CA LEU A 154 -1.48 1.80 7.52
C LEU A 154 0.05 1.71 7.29
N HIS A 155 0.55 1.71 6.04
CA HIS A 155 1.99 1.53 5.82
C HIS A 155 2.53 2.35 4.64
N ILE A 156 2.70 3.67 4.86
CA ILE A 156 3.16 4.62 3.83
C ILE A 156 4.47 5.27 4.28
N HIS A 157 5.56 5.13 3.50
CA HIS A 157 6.87 5.75 3.72
C HIS A 157 7.22 6.84 2.69
N ARG A 158 6.22 7.48 2.11
CA ARG A 158 6.46 8.52 1.11
C ARG A 158 6.72 9.88 1.74
N PRO A 159 7.51 10.75 1.06
CA PRO A 159 7.70 12.13 1.50
C PRO A 159 6.37 12.84 1.74
N LEU A 160 6.24 13.56 2.87
CA LEU A 160 4.99 14.22 3.28
C LEU A 160 4.42 15.16 2.21
N GLY A 161 5.27 15.79 1.39
CA GLY A 161 4.84 16.68 0.31
C GLY A 161 4.18 15.96 -0.87
N GLU A 162 4.44 14.67 -1.07
CA GLU A 162 3.86 13.85 -2.14
C GLU A 162 2.51 13.24 -1.76
N VAL A 163 2.30 13.01 -0.47
CA VAL A 163 1.16 12.25 0.08
C VAL A 163 -0.20 12.79 -0.36
N PRO A 164 -0.44 14.11 -0.42
CA PRO A 164 -1.72 14.62 -0.90
C PRO A 164 -2.11 14.12 -2.29
N LEU A 165 -1.17 14.09 -3.22
CA LEU A 165 -1.40 13.57 -4.57
C LEU A 165 -1.53 12.05 -4.57
N LEU A 166 -0.67 11.34 -3.83
CA LEU A 166 -0.66 9.87 -3.78
C LEU A 166 -1.98 9.29 -3.23
N ILE A 167 -2.53 9.88 -2.16
CA ILE A 167 -3.83 9.50 -1.59
C ILE A 167 -4.94 9.71 -2.62
N GLN A 168 -4.95 10.85 -3.32
CA GLN A 168 -5.93 11.13 -4.34
C GLN A 168 -5.79 10.23 -5.57
N ALA A 169 -4.55 9.95 -6.01
CA ALA A 169 -4.27 9.08 -7.14
C ALA A 169 -4.68 7.61 -6.90
N SER A 170 -4.73 7.20 -5.64
CA SER A 170 -5.16 5.86 -5.22
C SER A 170 -6.64 5.78 -4.86
N ASP A 171 -7.37 6.88 -4.88
CA ASP A 171 -8.73 7.00 -4.35
C ASP A 171 -8.85 6.50 -2.89
N LEU A 172 -7.85 6.85 -2.07
CA LEU A 172 -7.76 6.45 -0.67
C LEU A 172 -8.32 7.56 0.23
N HIS A 173 -9.02 7.20 1.32
CA HIS A 173 -9.61 8.16 2.26
C HIS A 173 -8.72 8.45 3.47
N VAL A 174 -8.11 7.42 4.06
CA VAL A 174 -7.28 7.54 5.26
C VAL A 174 -5.89 6.96 4.99
N GLY A 175 -4.86 7.80 5.08
CA GLY A 175 -3.48 7.41 4.81
C GLY A 175 -2.51 8.03 5.81
N PRO A 176 -2.34 7.45 7.01
CA PRO A 176 -1.29 7.87 7.92
C PRO A 176 0.10 7.53 7.38
N VAL A 177 1.05 8.45 7.56
CA VAL A 177 2.40 8.35 7.01
C VAL A 177 3.39 7.99 8.10
N ILE A 178 4.23 7.02 7.83
CA ILE A 178 5.39 6.68 8.67
C ILE A 178 6.50 7.67 8.32
N SER A 179 6.62 8.73 9.09
CA SER A 179 7.57 9.82 8.88
C SER A 179 8.84 9.66 9.73
N TRP A 180 8.86 8.71 10.65
CA TRP A 180 10.05 8.31 11.40
C TRP A 180 10.14 6.78 11.48
N TRP A 181 11.37 6.26 11.48
CA TRP A 181 11.66 4.83 11.47
C TRP A 181 12.88 4.53 12.33
N ASN A 182 12.69 3.81 13.42
CA ASN A 182 13.70 3.53 14.43
C ASN A 182 14.38 4.85 14.91
N GLN A 183 15.70 4.95 14.76
CA GLN A 183 16.46 6.13 15.16
C GLN A 183 16.38 7.29 14.15
N ARG A 184 15.92 7.02 12.91
CA ARG A 184 15.72 8.03 11.87
C ARG A 184 14.43 8.80 12.14
N ASN A 185 14.54 9.84 12.93
CA ASN A 185 13.39 10.61 13.38
C ASN A 185 13.64 12.12 13.15
N PRO A 186 13.05 12.68 12.08
CA PRO A 186 13.21 14.09 11.76
C PRO A 186 12.60 15.02 12.83
N TRP A 187 11.64 14.53 13.59
CA TRP A 187 10.95 15.30 14.63
C TRP A 187 11.82 15.58 15.86
N LYS A 188 13.03 15.04 15.95
CA LYS A 188 14.01 15.40 16.98
C LYS A 188 14.49 16.85 16.83
N GLU A 189 14.57 17.34 15.59
CA GLU A 189 15.12 18.63 15.21
C GLU A 189 14.07 19.56 14.58
N GLN A 190 12.99 19.00 14.05
CA GLN A 190 11.92 19.74 13.41
C GLN A 190 10.77 20.02 14.37
N GLN A 191 10.19 21.20 14.26
CA GLN A 191 8.95 21.51 14.95
C GLN A 191 7.82 20.66 14.36
N LYS A 192 7.05 20.01 15.25
CA LYS A 192 5.87 19.26 14.81
C LYS A 192 4.82 20.20 14.16
N PRO A 193 4.07 19.72 13.18
CA PRO A 193 2.96 20.48 12.61
C PRO A 193 1.92 20.85 13.68
N GLU A 194 1.25 21.97 13.50
CA GLU A 194 0.17 22.41 14.39
C GLU A 194 -0.96 21.38 14.43
N TYR A 195 -1.29 20.83 13.25
CA TYR A 195 -2.28 19.77 13.10
C TYR A 195 -1.61 18.50 12.60
N LEU A 196 -1.71 17.43 13.36
CA LEU A 196 -1.13 16.12 13.01
C LEU A 196 -1.98 15.37 11.99
N TRP A 197 -3.30 15.51 12.05
CA TRP A 197 -4.23 15.10 11.02
C TRP A 197 -4.47 16.25 10.05
N LYS A 198 -4.31 15.97 8.77
CA LYS A 198 -4.52 16.94 7.70
C LYS A 198 -5.54 16.39 6.71
N GLU A 199 -6.58 17.15 6.44
CA GLU A 199 -7.44 16.93 5.29
C GLU A 199 -6.67 17.41 4.04
N VAL A 200 -6.28 16.45 3.19
CA VAL A 200 -5.45 16.70 2.00
C VAL A 200 -6.29 16.92 0.74
N ALA A 201 -7.53 16.45 0.77
CA ALA A 201 -8.59 16.69 -0.20
C ALA A 201 -9.95 16.41 0.50
N PRO A 202 -11.10 16.78 -0.07
CA PRO A 202 -12.40 16.53 0.55
C PRO A 202 -12.57 15.08 0.99
N LYS A 203 -12.83 14.86 2.29
CA LYS A 203 -12.97 13.55 2.94
C LYS A 203 -11.74 12.61 2.76
N ARG A 204 -10.53 13.19 2.58
CA ARG A 204 -9.27 12.45 2.48
C ARG A 204 -8.27 12.98 3.48
N PHE A 205 -7.79 12.12 4.36
CA PHE A 205 -7.03 12.50 5.55
C PHE A 205 -5.70 11.79 5.62
N SER A 206 -4.68 12.50 6.09
CA SER A 206 -3.36 11.95 6.38
C SER A 206 -2.91 12.32 7.78
N PHE A 207 -2.40 11.34 8.52
CA PHE A 207 -1.66 11.59 9.76
C PHE A 207 -0.17 11.75 9.43
N LEU A 208 0.43 12.83 9.87
CA LEU A 208 1.75 13.24 9.40
C LEU A 208 2.92 12.70 10.23
N MET A 209 2.66 12.15 11.42
CA MET A 209 3.69 11.80 12.39
C MET A 209 3.68 10.32 12.81
N GLY A 210 3.19 9.45 11.94
CA GLY A 210 3.29 8.00 12.15
C GLY A 210 4.74 7.54 12.21
N GLY A 211 4.97 6.41 12.85
CA GLY A 211 6.30 5.87 13.02
C GLY A 211 6.35 4.36 13.05
N GLU A 212 7.58 3.84 12.96
CA GLU A 212 7.87 2.42 12.96
C GLU A 212 9.04 2.09 13.88
N ASP A 213 8.83 1.09 14.72
CA ASP A 213 9.89 0.40 15.48
C ASP A 213 10.08 -0.98 14.87
N GLU A 214 11.05 -1.10 13.97
CA GLU A 214 11.38 -2.33 13.26
C GLU A 214 12.71 -2.88 13.71
N ARG A 215 12.71 -4.06 14.34
CA ARG A 215 13.88 -4.72 14.88
C ARG A 215 13.83 -6.23 14.65
N ARG A 216 14.74 -7.02 15.24
CA ARG A 216 14.78 -8.48 15.03
C ARG A 216 13.54 -9.23 15.49
N GLY A 217 12.85 -8.71 16.51
CA GLY A 217 11.58 -9.28 16.98
C GLY A 217 10.40 -9.01 16.03
N GLY A 218 10.53 -8.04 15.15
CA GLY A 218 9.53 -7.62 14.17
C GLY A 218 9.28 -6.12 14.16
N ALA A 219 8.18 -5.69 13.59
CA ALA A 219 7.82 -4.29 13.42
C ALA A 219 6.46 -3.94 14.06
N LEU A 220 6.43 -2.82 14.77
CA LEU A 220 5.23 -2.15 15.26
C LEU A 220 5.09 -0.79 14.57
N LEU A 221 3.90 -0.49 14.09
CA LEU A 221 3.55 0.80 13.51
C LEU A 221 2.74 1.62 14.51
N PHE A 222 3.03 2.90 14.60
CA PHE A 222 2.45 3.81 15.59
C PHE A 222 1.77 4.99 14.90
N PHE A 223 0.49 5.19 15.20
CA PHE A 223 -0.29 6.29 14.63
C PHE A 223 -1.06 7.03 15.73
N ASP A 224 -1.58 8.18 15.40
CA ASP A 224 -2.34 9.05 16.32
C ASP A 224 -1.55 9.43 17.59
N LEU A 225 -0.24 9.59 17.44
CA LEU A 225 0.66 10.04 18.48
C LEU A 225 0.54 11.55 18.68
N GLU A 226 0.53 12.03 19.92
CA GLU A 226 0.64 13.47 20.22
C GLU A 226 2.05 14.00 19.97
N ARG A 227 3.05 13.15 20.13
CA ARG A 227 4.48 13.41 19.93
C ARG A 227 5.20 12.14 19.49
N PRO A 228 6.28 12.26 18.70
CA PRO A 228 7.02 11.09 18.23
C PRO A 228 7.66 10.35 19.40
N LEU A 229 7.78 9.04 19.28
CA LEU A 229 8.57 8.24 20.21
C LEU A 229 10.06 8.48 19.91
N LEU A 230 10.81 8.80 20.95
CA LEU A 230 12.26 8.96 20.86
C LEU A 230 12.93 7.61 21.14
N ILE A 231 13.05 6.79 20.12
CA ILE A 231 13.77 5.53 20.20
C ILE A 231 15.27 5.82 20.22
N GLN A 232 15.86 5.77 21.40
CA GLN A 232 17.29 5.99 21.61
C GLN A 232 18.00 4.65 21.81
N GLU A 233 19.19 4.54 21.25
CA GLU A 233 20.12 3.41 21.48
C GLU A 233 19.49 2.00 21.26
N ALA A 234 18.45 1.91 20.44
CA ALA A 234 17.81 0.64 20.16
C ALA A 234 18.77 -0.27 19.36
N ALA A 235 19.29 -1.28 20.04
CA ALA A 235 19.92 -2.42 19.40
C ALA A 235 18.82 -3.34 18.78
N PRO A 236 19.18 -4.28 17.92
CA PRO A 236 18.17 -5.15 17.29
C PRO A 236 17.24 -5.88 18.28
N GLU A 237 17.70 -6.14 19.51
CA GLU A 237 16.96 -6.94 20.52
C GLU A 237 16.76 -6.19 21.86
N TYR A 238 17.33 -4.99 22.00
CA TYR A 238 17.29 -4.26 23.28
C TYR A 238 17.27 -2.73 23.05
N PRO A 239 16.52 -1.95 23.85
CA PRO A 239 15.53 -2.41 24.82
C PRO A 239 14.33 -3.09 24.15
N SER A 240 13.50 -3.81 24.92
CA SER A 240 12.30 -4.45 24.38
C SER A 240 11.40 -3.43 23.69
N SER A 241 10.85 -3.80 22.52
CA SER A 241 9.84 -3.02 21.77
C SER A 241 8.57 -2.76 22.60
N LEU A 242 8.33 -3.58 23.62
CA LEU A 242 7.23 -3.38 24.56
C LEU A 242 7.29 -2.02 25.28
N ASN A 243 8.48 -1.48 25.52
CA ASN A 243 8.64 -0.16 26.12
C ASN A 243 8.08 0.96 25.21
N ASN A 244 8.34 0.85 23.91
CA ASN A 244 7.84 1.80 22.91
C ASN A 244 6.32 1.68 22.74
N LEU A 245 5.82 0.43 22.71
CA LEU A 245 4.39 0.15 22.71
C LEU A 245 3.69 0.77 23.93
N GLU A 246 4.24 0.62 25.12
CA GLU A 246 3.71 1.24 26.33
C GLU A 246 3.74 2.78 26.30
N MET A 247 4.82 3.35 25.79
CA MET A 247 4.91 4.81 25.64
C MET A 247 3.91 5.35 24.61
N ALA A 248 3.65 4.63 23.53
CA ALA A 248 2.63 4.97 22.56
C ALA A 248 1.22 4.91 23.17
N LYS A 249 0.89 3.84 23.86
CA LYS A 249 -0.42 3.68 24.49
C LYS A 249 -0.70 4.72 25.59
N LYS A 250 0.32 5.24 26.27
CA LYS A 250 0.17 6.37 27.20
C LYS A 250 -0.25 7.67 26.51
N GLN A 251 -0.05 7.77 25.20
CA GLN A 251 -0.49 8.91 24.37
C GLN A 251 -1.86 8.62 23.69
N GLY A 252 -2.47 7.46 23.92
CA GLY A 252 -3.69 7.05 23.22
C GLY A 252 -3.46 6.55 21.79
N ALA A 253 -2.21 6.34 21.39
CA ALA A 253 -1.86 5.97 20.03
C ALA A 253 -2.48 4.66 19.57
N TRP A 254 -2.74 4.54 18.29
CA TRP A 254 -3.00 3.28 17.60
C TRP A 254 -1.69 2.53 17.37
N VAL A 255 -1.66 1.25 17.70
CA VAL A 255 -0.50 0.39 17.49
C VAL A 255 -0.90 -0.79 16.61
N ASP A 256 -0.26 -0.88 15.45
CA ASP A 256 -0.45 -1.97 14.50
C ASP A 256 0.74 -2.94 14.56
N MET A 257 0.46 -4.22 14.70
CA MET A 257 1.45 -5.28 14.51
C MET A 257 1.58 -5.55 13.01
N GLU A 258 2.65 -5.09 12.39
CA GLU A 258 2.84 -4.97 10.96
C GLU A 258 2.68 -6.32 10.20
N LYS A 259 3.03 -7.47 10.85
CA LYS A 259 2.80 -8.84 10.34
C LYS A 259 2.56 -9.83 11.47
N PRO A 260 1.73 -10.85 11.28
CA PRO A 260 1.43 -11.82 12.34
C PRO A 260 2.56 -12.82 12.62
N PHE A 261 3.53 -12.98 11.73
CA PHE A 261 4.62 -13.95 11.85
C PHE A 261 5.88 -13.42 12.57
N TRP A 262 5.83 -12.23 13.16
CA TRP A 262 6.94 -11.72 13.94
C TRP A 262 7.21 -12.50 15.22
N TRP A 263 8.48 -12.62 15.62
CA TRP A 263 8.88 -13.35 16.79
C TRP A 263 8.34 -12.76 18.09
N ASP A 264 8.25 -11.43 18.17
CA ASP A 264 7.72 -10.73 19.35
C ASP A 264 6.18 -10.65 19.36
N ALA A 265 5.49 -11.17 18.35
CA ALA A 265 4.03 -11.15 18.30
C ALA A 265 3.35 -11.71 19.58
N PRO A 266 3.79 -12.86 20.15
CA PRO A 266 3.20 -13.35 21.39
C PRO A 266 3.39 -12.39 22.57
N LEU A 267 4.53 -11.69 22.64
CA LEU A 267 4.80 -10.70 23.67
C LEU A 267 3.86 -9.50 23.57
N TRP A 268 3.68 -9.00 22.35
CA TRP A 268 2.81 -7.85 22.09
C TRP A 268 1.34 -8.19 22.32
N LEU A 269 0.90 -9.37 21.90
CA LEU A 269 -0.46 -9.89 22.15
C LEU A 269 -0.73 -10.03 23.64
N ALA A 270 0.21 -10.63 24.41
CA ALA A 270 0.09 -10.79 25.85
C ALA A 270 0.03 -9.45 26.60
N SER A 271 0.51 -8.37 26.02
CA SER A 271 0.39 -7.02 26.59
C SER A 271 -1.02 -6.44 26.47
N GLU A 272 -1.87 -6.97 25.59
CA GLU A 272 -3.21 -6.47 25.24
C GLU A 272 -3.21 -5.02 24.74
N LYS A 273 -2.09 -4.56 24.16
CA LYS A 273 -1.89 -3.15 23.76
C LYS A 273 -1.78 -2.94 22.26
N VAL A 274 -1.84 -4.01 21.48
CA VAL A 274 -1.93 -3.94 20.01
C VAL A 274 -3.39 -3.74 19.60
N ASP A 275 -3.63 -2.88 18.60
CA ASP A 275 -4.97 -2.56 18.13
C ASP A 275 -5.35 -3.30 16.84
N SER A 276 -4.36 -3.62 15.99
CA SER A 276 -4.60 -4.30 14.70
C SER A 276 -3.42 -5.17 14.29
N VAL A 277 -3.65 -6.01 13.27
CA VAL A 277 -2.67 -6.95 12.73
C VAL A 277 -2.61 -6.83 11.21
N GLY A 278 -1.43 -6.59 10.66
CA GLY A 278 -1.19 -6.47 9.23
C GLY A 278 -1.41 -7.77 8.47
N LEU A 279 -2.66 -8.04 8.10
CA LEU A 279 -3.04 -9.23 7.34
C LEU A 279 -2.76 -9.05 5.84
N ALA A 280 -3.28 -7.98 5.23
CA ALA A 280 -2.89 -7.59 3.88
C ALA A 280 -1.61 -6.73 3.93
N ASN A 281 -0.51 -7.36 4.32
CA ASN A 281 0.75 -6.68 4.57
C ASN A 281 1.59 -6.48 3.30
N ASN A 282 2.73 -5.82 3.43
CA ASN A 282 3.60 -5.42 2.34
C ASN A 282 4.29 -6.58 1.58
N HIS A 283 4.20 -7.83 2.05
CA HIS A 283 4.65 -9.00 1.29
C HIS A 283 3.70 -9.32 0.13
N LEU A 284 2.46 -8.82 0.16
CA LEU A 284 1.54 -8.83 -0.96
C LEU A 284 1.83 -7.62 -1.85
N TRP A 285 2.22 -7.84 -3.10
CA TRP A 285 2.56 -6.77 -4.02
C TRP A 285 1.92 -6.96 -5.40
N GLU A 286 1.88 -5.93 -6.23
CA GLU A 286 1.14 -5.90 -7.50
C GLU A 286 1.47 -7.05 -8.47
N ARG A 287 2.66 -7.61 -8.38
CA ARG A 287 3.12 -8.68 -9.30
C ARG A 287 3.35 -10.01 -8.59
N GLY A 288 2.75 -10.20 -7.42
CA GLY A 288 2.81 -11.46 -6.69
C GLY A 288 2.97 -11.32 -5.18
N MET A 289 3.79 -12.17 -4.58
CA MET A 289 4.11 -12.17 -3.16
C MET A 289 5.61 -12.37 -2.97
N LEU A 290 6.15 -11.87 -1.86
CA LEU A 290 7.52 -12.18 -1.46
C LEU A 290 7.57 -13.61 -0.91
N ASP A 291 8.47 -14.45 -1.46
CA ASP A 291 8.62 -15.85 -1.02
C ASP A 291 9.56 -15.98 0.20
N ASN A 292 9.34 -15.16 1.20
CA ASN A 292 10.07 -15.20 2.46
C ASN A 292 9.26 -14.50 3.57
N GLU A 293 9.62 -14.78 4.80
CA GLU A 293 9.04 -14.17 6.02
C GLU A 293 10.00 -13.12 6.62
N ALA A 294 10.84 -12.50 5.79
CA ALA A 294 11.93 -11.64 6.24
C ALA A 294 12.76 -12.36 7.33
N TRP A 295 12.90 -11.76 8.50
CA TRP A 295 13.54 -12.40 9.66
C TRP A 295 12.52 -12.86 10.72
N GLY A 296 11.24 -12.93 10.37
CA GLY A 296 10.19 -13.47 11.21
C GLY A 296 10.18 -15.00 11.28
N ARG A 297 9.12 -15.54 11.88
CA ARG A 297 8.93 -16.99 11.96
C ARG A 297 8.65 -17.57 10.58
N ALA A 298 9.58 -18.35 10.07
CA ALA A 298 9.45 -18.99 8.77
C ALA A 298 8.24 -19.94 8.73
N ARG A 299 7.51 -19.94 7.62
CA ARG A 299 6.43 -20.89 7.38
C ARG A 299 6.98 -22.31 7.18
N PRO A 300 6.26 -23.35 7.61
CA PRO A 300 6.54 -24.72 7.19
C PRO A 300 6.19 -24.86 5.70
N LYS A 301 7.20 -24.90 4.85
CA LYS A 301 7.00 -24.91 3.37
C LYS A 301 6.35 -26.18 2.84
N GLU A 302 6.30 -27.26 3.62
CA GLU A 302 5.55 -28.48 3.30
C GLU A 302 4.03 -28.22 3.34
N ASP A 303 3.56 -27.46 4.33
CA ASP A 303 2.15 -27.13 4.53
C ASP A 303 1.74 -25.90 3.71
N TYR A 304 2.65 -24.93 3.55
CA TYR A 304 2.43 -23.66 2.85
C TYR A 304 3.43 -23.50 1.69
N PRO A 305 3.29 -24.30 0.62
CA PRO A 305 4.20 -24.30 -0.50
C PRO A 305 4.04 -23.02 -1.36
N SER A 306 5.04 -22.78 -2.21
CA SER A 306 5.06 -21.67 -3.18
C SER A 306 5.04 -20.27 -2.55
N VAL A 307 5.03 -19.24 -3.37
CA VAL A 307 4.95 -17.84 -2.92
C VAL A 307 3.61 -17.51 -2.25
N LYS A 308 2.51 -18.14 -2.70
CA LYS A 308 1.19 -17.97 -2.10
C LYS A 308 1.14 -18.41 -0.64
N GLY A 309 1.94 -19.41 -0.29
CA GLY A 309 2.05 -19.90 1.08
C GLY A 309 2.47 -18.83 2.10
N ASN A 310 3.08 -17.71 1.68
CA ASN A 310 3.36 -16.59 2.59
C ASN A 310 2.05 -15.91 3.07
N GLY A 311 1.12 -15.66 2.15
CA GLY A 311 -0.20 -15.12 2.49
C GLY A 311 -1.03 -16.10 3.31
N GLU A 312 -1.06 -17.38 2.93
CA GLU A 312 -1.75 -18.46 3.66
C GLU A 312 -1.21 -18.62 5.08
N TRP A 313 0.12 -18.52 5.26
CA TRP A 313 0.76 -18.53 6.58
C TRP A 313 0.36 -17.33 7.44
N SER A 314 0.33 -16.14 6.86
CA SER A 314 -0.14 -14.94 7.54
C SER A 314 -1.59 -15.08 7.99
N GLN A 315 -2.46 -15.59 7.12
CA GLN A 315 -3.86 -15.88 7.41
C GLN A 315 -4.01 -16.94 8.52
N PHE A 316 -3.27 -18.04 8.43
CA PHE A 316 -3.28 -19.07 9.48
C PHE A 316 -2.91 -18.50 10.85
N LEU A 317 -1.83 -17.72 10.93
CA LEU A 317 -1.40 -17.11 12.19
C LEU A 317 -2.43 -16.10 12.73
N TYR A 318 -3.06 -15.33 11.85
CA TYR A 318 -4.16 -14.45 12.24
C TYR A 318 -5.34 -15.26 12.83
N HIS A 319 -5.69 -16.38 12.20
CA HIS A 319 -6.71 -17.29 12.76
C HIS A 319 -6.32 -17.85 14.13
N GLN A 320 -5.04 -18.15 14.37
CA GLN A 320 -4.58 -18.57 15.69
C GLN A 320 -4.70 -17.45 16.73
N ILE A 321 -4.47 -16.20 16.34
CA ILE A 321 -4.69 -15.03 17.21
C ILE A 321 -6.16 -14.94 17.62
N LEU A 322 -7.08 -15.06 16.65
CA LEU A 322 -8.52 -15.08 16.93
C LEU A 322 -8.94 -16.28 17.80
N ASN A 323 -8.40 -17.47 17.55
CA ASN A 323 -8.64 -18.68 18.33
C ASN A 323 -8.13 -18.56 19.77
N ALA A 324 -7.08 -17.80 20.01
CA ALA A 324 -6.58 -17.48 21.33
C ALA A 324 -7.45 -16.46 22.09
N GLY A 325 -8.51 -15.94 21.46
CA GLY A 325 -9.47 -15.02 22.04
C GLY A 325 -9.15 -13.53 21.83
N PHE A 326 -8.07 -13.19 21.13
CA PHE A 326 -7.74 -11.81 20.79
C PHE A 326 -8.63 -11.32 19.64
N GLN A 327 -9.48 -10.33 19.91
CA GLN A 327 -10.36 -9.71 18.92
C GLN A 327 -9.66 -8.50 18.29
N LEU A 328 -8.65 -8.76 17.45
CA LEU A 328 -7.89 -7.73 16.76
C LEU A 328 -8.38 -7.59 15.32
N ALA A 329 -8.57 -6.34 14.88
CA ALA A 329 -8.92 -6.05 13.51
C ALA A 329 -7.77 -6.43 12.56
N PRO A 330 -8.06 -6.94 11.34
CA PRO A 330 -7.07 -7.04 10.30
C PRO A 330 -6.77 -5.63 9.76
N SER A 331 -5.50 -5.34 9.53
CA SER A 331 -5.05 -4.12 8.86
C SER A 331 -4.37 -4.42 7.53
N ALA A 332 -4.07 -3.35 6.80
CA ALA A 332 -3.44 -3.44 5.49
C ALA A 332 -2.39 -2.36 5.30
N GLY A 333 -1.33 -2.69 4.55
CA GLY A 333 -0.27 -1.74 4.26
C GLY A 333 0.62 -2.17 3.09
N SER A 334 0.99 -1.21 2.24
CA SER A 334 1.73 -1.43 1.01
C SER A 334 3.23 -1.20 1.16
N ALA A 335 3.66 -0.48 2.20
CA ALA A 335 5.01 0.03 2.40
C ALA A 335 5.55 0.79 1.19
N SER A 336 4.69 1.58 0.52
CA SER A 336 5.11 2.46 -0.57
C SER A 336 6.21 3.42 -0.08
N GLY A 337 7.31 3.50 -0.80
CA GLY A 337 8.53 4.20 -0.36
C GLY A 337 9.63 3.26 0.15
N VAL A 338 9.31 2.00 0.43
CA VAL A 338 10.25 0.91 0.75
C VAL A 338 10.12 -0.20 -0.28
N LEU A 339 8.94 -0.78 -0.44
CA LEU A 339 8.63 -1.79 -1.45
C LEU A 339 8.03 -1.15 -2.73
N ASN A 340 7.83 -1.97 -3.76
CA ASN A 340 7.47 -1.45 -5.09
C ASN A 340 6.01 -1.00 -5.21
N ASN A 341 5.16 -1.34 -4.24
CA ASN A 341 3.73 -1.03 -4.30
C ASN A 341 3.44 0.48 -4.37
N PRO A 342 2.42 0.91 -5.11
CA PRO A 342 1.85 2.24 -4.95
C PRO A 342 1.17 2.39 -3.58
N VAL A 343 0.96 3.62 -3.16
CA VAL A 343 0.10 3.91 -2.01
C VAL A 343 -1.29 3.35 -2.27
N GLY A 344 -1.89 2.71 -1.28
CA GLY A 344 -3.25 2.18 -1.36
C GLY A 344 -3.40 0.88 -2.16
N TYR A 345 -2.32 0.17 -2.48
CA TYR A 345 -2.43 -1.16 -3.10
C TYR A 345 -3.06 -2.16 -2.14
N ASN A 346 -2.45 -2.37 -0.96
CA ASN A 346 -3.08 -3.10 0.14
C ASN A 346 -3.88 -2.11 0.98
N ARG A 347 -5.15 -2.35 1.17
CA ARG A 347 -6.03 -1.44 1.90
C ARG A 347 -7.03 -2.13 2.80
N VAL A 348 -7.46 -1.43 3.83
CA VAL A 348 -8.58 -1.80 4.68
C VAL A 348 -9.75 -0.87 4.39
N TYR A 349 -10.94 -1.43 4.33
CA TYR A 349 -12.20 -0.68 4.24
C TYR A 349 -12.95 -0.81 5.55
N VAL A 350 -13.35 0.32 6.12
CA VAL A 350 -14.11 0.39 7.37
C VAL A 350 -15.52 0.88 7.09
N HIS A 351 -16.53 0.17 7.60
CA HIS A 351 -17.93 0.55 7.41
C HIS A 351 -18.34 1.64 8.41
N LEU A 352 -18.82 2.77 7.90
CA LEU A 352 -19.15 3.97 8.67
C LEU A 352 -20.45 4.61 8.16
N GLU A 353 -21.07 5.42 9.03
CA GLU A 353 -22.17 6.28 8.67
C GLU A 353 -21.72 7.47 7.79
N ALA A 354 -22.66 8.13 7.11
CA ALA A 354 -22.37 9.14 6.08
C ALA A 354 -21.50 10.32 6.54
N ASP A 355 -21.71 10.83 7.75
CA ASP A 355 -21.02 12.02 8.29
C ASP A 355 -19.81 11.67 9.18
N TRP A 356 -19.06 10.64 8.81
CA TRP A 356 -17.92 10.14 9.55
C TRP A 356 -16.79 11.15 9.72
N LYS A 357 -16.03 10.98 10.82
CA LYS A 357 -14.77 11.64 11.13
C LYS A 357 -13.64 10.60 11.19
N VAL A 358 -12.40 11.08 11.17
CA VAL A 358 -11.23 10.18 11.30
C VAL A 358 -11.28 9.34 12.58
N SER A 359 -11.77 9.91 13.69
CA SER A 359 -11.98 9.17 14.94
C SER A 359 -12.93 7.99 14.78
N ASP A 360 -13.98 8.14 13.97
CA ASP A 360 -14.97 7.09 13.74
C ASP A 360 -14.37 5.97 12.89
N TRP A 361 -13.44 6.32 11.97
CA TRP A 361 -12.70 5.33 11.19
C TRP A 361 -11.82 4.44 12.07
N TRP A 362 -11.10 5.01 13.03
CA TRP A 362 -10.31 4.25 13.99
C TRP A 362 -11.19 3.39 14.89
N GLU A 363 -12.32 3.92 15.33
CA GLU A 363 -13.25 3.17 16.18
C GLU A 363 -13.91 2.03 15.41
N GLY A 364 -14.38 2.25 14.17
CA GLY A 364 -14.92 1.22 13.30
C GLY A 364 -13.89 0.11 13.02
N LEU A 365 -12.61 0.48 12.80
CA LEU A 365 -11.53 -0.47 12.67
C LEU A 365 -11.33 -1.27 13.96
N ARG A 366 -11.34 -0.63 15.12
CA ARG A 366 -11.23 -1.28 16.45
C ARG A 366 -12.35 -2.28 16.69
N GLN A 367 -13.55 -1.97 16.23
CA GLN A 367 -14.71 -2.85 16.33
C GLN A 367 -14.70 -4.00 15.31
N GLY A 368 -13.73 -4.03 14.38
CA GLY A 368 -13.66 -5.03 13.32
C GLY A 368 -14.72 -4.84 12.24
N GLN A 369 -15.32 -3.64 12.13
CA GLN A 369 -16.26 -3.29 11.06
C GLN A 369 -15.52 -3.07 9.75
N CYS A 370 -14.74 -4.05 9.31
CA CYS A 370 -13.82 -3.88 8.21
C CYS A 370 -13.61 -5.14 7.39
N PHE A 371 -13.04 -4.95 6.20
CA PHE A 371 -12.39 -5.99 5.43
C PHE A 371 -11.08 -5.46 4.83
N VAL A 372 -10.16 -6.35 4.49
CA VAL A 372 -8.89 -6.03 3.83
C VAL A 372 -8.85 -6.58 2.41
N SER A 373 -8.22 -5.86 1.50
CA SER A 373 -8.10 -6.28 0.10
C SER A 373 -6.93 -5.62 -0.61
N ASN A 374 -6.49 -6.25 -1.70
CA ASN A 374 -5.60 -5.68 -2.71
C ASN A 374 -6.15 -5.85 -4.14
N GLY A 375 -7.45 -6.13 -4.26
CA GLY A 375 -8.11 -6.32 -5.56
C GLY A 375 -9.60 -6.57 -5.39
N PRO A 376 -10.04 -7.81 -5.07
CA PRO A 376 -11.45 -8.12 -4.90
C PRO A 376 -12.09 -7.32 -3.76
N LEU A 377 -13.19 -6.65 -4.04
CA LEU A 377 -13.93 -5.84 -3.07
C LEU A 377 -15.10 -6.64 -2.53
N LEU A 378 -14.87 -7.34 -1.42
CA LEU A 378 -15.84 -8.21 -0.78
C LEU A 378 -16.55 -7.46 0.34
N ARG A 379 -17.87 -7.25 0.22
CA ARG A 379 -18.76 -6.82 1.30
C ARG A 379 -19.59 -8.00 1.73
N CYS A 380 -19.60 -8.33 3.01
CA CYS A 380 -20.46 -9.39 3.55
C CYS A 380 -21.20 -8.91 4.79
N TRP A 381 -22.38 -9.44 5.02
CA TRP A 381 -23.22 -9.13 6.18
C TRP A 381 -24.16 -10.28 6.48
N VAL A 382 -24.71 -10.25 7.69
CA VAL A 382 -25.75 -11.19 8.10
C VAL A 382 -27.07 -10.44 8.24
N GLU A 383 -28.14 -11.00 7.74
CA GLU A 383 -29.50 -10.44 7.87
C GLU A 383 -30.51 -11.48 8.35
N LYS A 384 -31.65 -11.04 8.87
CA LYS A 384 -32.75 -11.95 9.19
C LYS A 384 -33.37 -12.49 7.92
N LYS A 385 -33.75 -13.76 7.92
CA LYS A 385 -34.46 -14.39 6.79
C LYS A 385 -35.82 -13.71 6.58
N PRO A 386 -36.18 -13.33 5.34
CA PRO A 386 -37.51 -12.80 5.05
C PRO A 386 -38.63 -13.77 5.49
N GLY A 387 -39.62 -13.27 6.20
CA GLY A 387 -40.78 -14.06 6.66
C GLY A 387 -40.67 -14.69 8.05
N SER A 388 -39.61 -14.40 8.81
CA SER A 388 -39.56 -14.75 10.23
C SER A 388 -40.63 -13.97 11.04
N HIS A 389 -41.29 -14.64 11.98
CA HIS A 389 -42.46 -14.11 12.70
C HIS A 389 -42.21 -12.84 13.58
N GLU A 390 -40.95 -12.38 13.69
CA GLU A 390 -40.57 -11.20 14.47
C GLU A 390 -40.36 -9.92 13.59
N ALA A 391 -40.83 -9.89 12.37
CA ALA A 391 -40.58 -8.82 11.40
C ALA A 391 -41.42 -7.55 11.63
N SER A 392 -41.43 -7.00 12.82
CA SER A 392 -42.06 -5.68 13.09
C SER A 392 -41.10 -4.50 13.08
N GLU A 393 -39.78 -4.74 12.97
CA GLU A 393 -38.79 -3.66 12.86
C GLU A 393 -37.93 -3.85 11.59
N PRO A 394 -37.49 -2.76 10.93
CA PRO A 394 -36.53 -2.82 9.85
C PRO A 394 -35.25 -3.48 10.37
N THR A 395 -34.93 -4.63 9.83
CA THR A 395 -33.73 -5.36 10.24
C THR A 395 -32.53 -4.77 9.56
N HIS A 396 -31.78 -3.93 10.28
CA HIS A 396 -30.48 -3.49 9.82
C HIS A 396 -29.56 -4.71 9.64
N PRO A 397 -28.73 -4.74 8.57
CA PRO A 397 -27.75 -5.80 8.40
C PRO A 397 -26.71 -5.78 9.52
N PHE A 398 -26.26 -6.95 9.92
CA PHE A 398 -25.14 -7.11 10.84
C PHE A 398 -23.85 -7.16 10.04
N TRP A 399 -23.12 -6.06 10.05
CA TRP A 399 -21.83 -5.91 9.38
C TRP A 399 -20.71 -6.66 10.12
N PRO A 400 -19.53 -6.89 9.51
CA PRO A 400 -18.35 -7.40 10.20
C PRO A 400 -18.10 -6.70 11.54
N GLY A 401 -17.53 -7.38 12.50
CA GLY A 401 -17.37 -6.88 13.88
C GLY A 401 -18.59 -7.05 14.78
N SER A 402 -19.76 -7.36 14.21
CA SER A 402 -20.99 -7.58 14.99
C SER A 402 -20.92 -8.84 15.84
N ARG A 403 -21.52 -8.77 17.05
CA ARG A 403 -21.70 -9.91 17.93
C ARG A 403 -23.14 -10.40 17.84
N LEU A 404 -23.32 -11.63 17.39
CA LEU A 404 -24.63 -12.25 17.22
C LEU A 404 -24.91 -13.25 18.34
N PRO A 405 -26.08 -13.14 19.05
CA PRO A 405 -26.44 -14.12 20.07
C PRO A 405 -26.84 -15.46 19.44
N VAL A 406 -26.33 -16.56 19.97
CA VAL A 406 -26.53 -17.93 19.48
C VAL A 406 -28.00 -18.40 19.54
N LYS A 407 -28.90 -17.64 20.17
CA LYS A 407 -30.27 -18.10 20.51
C LYS A 407 -31.24 -18.18 19.32
N ASN A 408 -31.01 -17.47 18.23
CA ASN A 408 -31.95 -17.37 17.07
C ASN A 408 -31.37 -17.97 15.78
N ARG A 409 -30.98 -19.23 15.82
CA ARG A 409 -30.16 -19.93 14.83
C ARG A 409 -30.77 -20.10 13.43
N GLN A 410 -32.08 -20.10 13.30
CA GLN A 410 -32.73 -20.55 12.05
C GLN A 410 -33.15 -19.44 11.09
N GLU A 411 -32.95 -18.18 11.47
CA GLU A 411 -33.53 -17.06 10.74
C GLU A 411 -32.50 -16.07 10.17
N MET A 412 -31.22 -16.43 10.19
CA MET A 412 -30.15 -15.56 9.73
C MET A 412 -29.53 -16.09 8.44
N ILE A 413 -29.34 -15.20 7.46
CA ILE A 413 -28.71 -15.51 6.17
C ILE A 413 -27.44 -14.67 6.03
N LEU A 414 -26.37 -15.32 5.59
CA LEU A 414 -25.14 -14.66 5.19
C LEU A 414 -25.25 -14.22 3.73
N LYS A 415 -25.00 -12.95 3.48
CA LYS A 415 -25.01 -12.32 2.16
C LYS A 415 -23.64 -11.77 1.81
N ALA A 416 -23.35 -11.70 0.53
CA ALA A 416 -22.14 -11.07 0.00
C ALA A 416 -22.40 -10.30 -1.28
N ARG A 417 -21.62 -9.20 -1.46
CA ARG A 417 -21.42 -8.53 -2.73
C ARG A 417 -19.94 -8.55 -3.08
N LEU A 418 -19.64 -8.84 -4.33
CA LEU A 418 -18.28 -8.87 -4.84
C LEU A 418 -18.17 -7.95 -6.05
N THR A 419 -17.17 -7.07 -6.04
CA THR A 419 -16.71 -6.37 -7.23
C THR A 419 -15.24 -6.69 -7.43
N SER A 420 -14.87 -7.22 -8.57
CA SER A 420 -13.49 -7.59 -8.88
C SER A 420 -13.19 -7.41 -10.36
N GLN A 421 -11.99 -6.94 -10.69
CA GLN A 421 -11.50 -6.89 -12.07
C GLN A 421 -10.97 -8.24 -12.51
N ASP A 422 -10.42 -8.98 -11.56
CA ASP A 422 -9.86 -10.32 -11.81
C ASP A 422 -10.87 -11.39 -11.39
N PRO A 423 -10.89 -12.57 -12.05
CA PRO A 423 -11.81 -13.64 -11.71
C PRO A 423 -11.65 -14.13 -10.27
N VAL A 424 -12.76 -14.33 -9.59
CA VAL A 424 -12.83 -14.95 -8.25
C VAL A 424 -13.68 -16.20 -8.36
N GLU A 425 -13.18 -17.34 -7.87
CA GLU A 425 -13.83 -18.63 -8.03
C GLU A 425 -14.95 -18.86 -7.01
N ALA A 426 -14.69 -18.52 -5.74
CA ALA A 426 -15.61 -18.84 -4.66
C ALA A 426 -15.48 -17.93 -3.45
N PHE A 427 -16.56 -17.87 -2.67
CA PHE A 427 -16.56 -17.42 -1.28
C PHE A 427 -16.28 -18.60 -0.36
N GLU A 428 -15.40 -18.42 0.58
CA GLU A 428 -15.12 -19.40 1.63
C GLU A 428 -15.56 -18.84 2.98
N LEU A 429 -16.49 -19.53 3.63
CA LEU A 429 -16.88 -19.22 4.99
C LEU A 429 -15.99 -20.00 5.95
N ILE A 430 -15.27 -19.30 6.78
CA ILE A 430 -14.31 -19.84 7.73
C ILE A 430 -14.87 -19.67 9.15
N HIS A 431 -14.89 -20.74 9.91
CA HIS A 431 -15.26 -20.76 11.33
C HIS A 431 -14.10 -21.30 12.17
N ASN A 432 -13.59 -20.48 13.11
CA ASN A 432 -12.49 -20.85 13.99
C ASN A 432 -11.24 -21.39 13.28
N GLY A 433 -11.00 -20.91 12.05
CA GLY A 433 -9.86 -21.29 11.22
C GLY A 433 -10.12 -22.39 10.18
N GLU A 434 -11.30 -23.03 10.22
CA GLU A 434 -11.67 -24.11 9.31
C GLU A 434 -12.68 -23.62 8.26
N VAL A 435 -12.48 -24.00 7.00
CA VAL A 435 -13.44 -23.70 5.92
C VAL A 435 -14.68 -24.60 6.12
N VAL A 436 -15.78 -24.01 6.56
CA VAL A 436 -17.03 -24.73 6.83
C VAL A 436 -18.01 -24.70 5.66
N ARG A 437 -17.80 -23.79 4.71
CA ARG A 437 -18.62 -23.69 3.50
C ARG A 437 -17.83 -23.01 2.38
N LYS A 438 -18.03 -23.52 1.16
CA LYS A 438 -17.53 -22.92 -0.08
C LYS A 438 -18.69 -22.72 -1.04
N VAL A 439 -18.86 -21.49 -1.54
CA VAL A 439 -19.93 -21.12 -2.47
C VAL A 439 -19.29 -20.52 -3.72
N ALA A 440 -19.56 -21.08 -4.88
CA ALA A 440 -19.05 -20.54 -6.14
C ALA A 440 -19.55 -19.11 -6.36
N VAL A 441 -18.70 -18.24 -6.87
CA VAL A 441 -19.10 -16.89 -7.28
C VAL A 441 -19.94 -16.98 -8.54
N ASP A 442 -21.13 -16.39 -8.52
CA ASP A 442 -21.93 -16.18 -9.72
C ASP A 442 -21.69 -14.72 -10.21
N PRO A 443 -20.98 -14.55 -11.34
CA PRO A 443 -20.65 -13.22 -11.85
C PRO A 443 -21.86 -12.44 -12.39
N GLN A 444 -23.03 -13.08 -12.49
CA GLN A 444 -24.27 -12.42 -12.92
C GLN A 444 -25.05 -11.80 -11.76
N LEU A 445 -24.71 -12.16 -10.52
CA LEU A 445 -25.38 -11.67 -9.33
C LEU A 445 -24.63 -10.50 -8.70
N ASN A 446 -25.33 -9.40 -8.52
CA ASN A 446 -24.82 -8.25 -7.76
C ASN A 446 -24.66 -8.58 -6.27
N GLU A 447 -25.58 -9.43 -5.76
CA GLU A 447 -25.63 -9.89 -4.38
C GLU A 447 -25.91 -11.38 -4.37
N GLN A 448 -25.14 -12.13 -3.59
CA GLN A 448 -25.25 -13.58 -3.51
C GLN A 448 -25.58 -14.02 -2.08
N ASP A 449 -26.56 -14.92 -2.00
CA ASP A 449 -26.91 -15.63 -0.77
C ASP A 449 -25.89 -16.76 -0.56
N LEU A 450 -25.13 -16.66 0.54
CA LEU A 450 -24.15 -17.68 0.92
C LEU A 450 -24.73 -18.76 1.84
N GLY A 451 -26.06 -18.73 2.04
CA GLY A 451 -26.81 -19.68 2.85
C GLY A 451 -26.97 -19.29 4.31
N PRO A 452 -27.56 -20.16 5.14
CA PRO A 452 -27.78 -19.88 6.56
C PRO A 452 -26.49 -19.49 7.26
N ALA A 453 -26.52 -18.43 8.08
CA ALA A 453 -25.38 -18.10 8.92
C ALA A 453 -25.17 -19.27 9.92
N PRO A 454 -23.98 -19.89 9.94
CA PRO A 454 -23.72 -21.04 10.82
C PRO A 454 -23.48 -20.56 12.25
N MET A 455 -24.54 -20.51 13.04
CA MET A 455 -24.52 -19.98 14.42
C MET A 455 -24.76 -21.08 15.45
N ASP A 456 -24.44 -22.32 15.10
CA ASP A 456 -24.67 -23.49 15.94
C ASP A 456 -23.58 -23.74 16.98
N GLN A 457 -22.43 -23.08 16.83
CA GLN A 457 -21.33 -23.10 17.79
C GLN A 457 -20.79 -21.68 18.03
N PRO A 458 -20.36 -21.37 19.27
CA PRO A 458 -19.69 -20.11 19.53
C PRO A 458 -18.34 -20.05 18.81
N GLY A 459 -17.95 -18.85 18.40
CA GLY A 459 -16.69 -18.63 17.71
C GLY A 459 -16.75 -17.40 16.83
N TRP A 460 -15.73 -17.25 16.00
CA TRP A 460 -15.64 -16.18 15.01
C TRP A 460 -15.83 -16.75 13.60
N TYR A 461 -16.36 -15.92 12.73
CA TYR A 461 -16.58 -16.21 11.31
C TYR A 461 -15.95 -15.13 10.46
N VAL A 462 -15.32 -15.52 9.34
CA VAL A 462 -14.84 -14.65 8.26
C VAL A 462 -15.22 -15.21 6.89
N VAL A 463 -15.31 -14.35 5.92
CA VAL A 463 -15.52 -14.72 4.51
C VAL A 463 -14.34 -14.22 3.70
#